data_319ddd0e6f6cb45cee36adf1d9a10dd8
#
_entry.id   319ddd0e6f6cb45cee36adf1d9a10dd8
#
_cell.length_a   1.000
_cell.length_b   1.000
_cell.length_c   1.000
_cell.angle_alpha   90.00
_cell.angle_beta   90.00
_cell.angle_gamma   90.00
#
_symmetry.space_group_name_H-M   'P 1'
#
loop_
_entity.id
_entity.type
_entity.pdbx_description
1 polymer ?
#
loop_
_entity_poly.entity_id
_entity_poly.type
_entity_poly.pdbx_seq_one_letter_code
_entity_poly.pdbx_strand_id
1 'polypeptide(L)'
;VVFAAGLLHLAVRLHEVQVEAAADYNYASARQSVRRVRIGGARGRILDRNGRVLADNRTSLSLVCHPSFFQQRTWEGTAARMREAIEGVGLVIGRPASVTDAMVRRHVDRLLPVPLTVWRNLDAGELARFCEREASFPGFSVQENEERIYPRGEFAAHVLGWVGSTI
;
A
#
# COMPACT_ATOMS: atom_id res chain seq x y z
N VAL A 1 6.19 42.29 35.07
CA VAL A 1 7.43 41.52 35.36
C VAL A 1 7.23 40.04 35.10
N VAL A 2 6.21 39.37 35.66
CA VAL A 2 5.97 37.92 35.50
C VAL A 2 5.74 37.53 34.04
N PHE A 3 4.95 38.30 33.28
CA PHE A 3 4.70 38.05 31.87
C PHE A 3 5.95 38.15 31.00
N ALA A 4 6.77 39.17 31.25
CA ALA A 4 8.04 39.36 30.55
C ALA A 4 9.04 38.22 30.84
N ALA A 5 9.10 37.74 32.08
CA ALA A 5 9.92 36.58 32.45
C ALA A 5 9.44 35.29 31.76
N GLY A 6 8.13 35.09 31.63
CA GLY A 6 7.55 33.98 30.90
C GLY A 6 7.88 33.99 29.43
N LEU A 7 7.77 35.15 28.78
CA LEU A 7 8.18 35.30 27.36
C LEU A 7 9.68 35.03 27.14
N LEU A 8 10.52 35.54 28.06
CA LEU A 8 11.96 35.29 27.98
C LEU A 8 12.29 33.79 28.11
N HIS A 9 11.64 33.11 29.05
CA HIS A 9 11.80 31.65 29.20
C HIS A 9 11.38 30.89 27.93
N LEU A 10 10.25 31.25 27.33
CA LEU A 10 9.80 30.66 26.07
C LEU A 10 10.78 30.92 24.94
N ALA A 11 11.31 32.13 24.84
CA ALA A 11 12.30 32.47 23.82
C ALA A 11 13.60 31.65 23.96
N VAL A 12 14.08 31.46 25.18
CA VAL A 12 15.24 30.61 25.46
C VAL A 12 14.98 29.17 25.07
N ARG A 13 13.82 28.64 25.46
CA ARG A 13 13.42 27.26 25.08
C ARG A 13 13.27 27.10 23.58
N LEU A 14 12.73 28.07 22.90
CA LEU A 14 12.61 28.06 21.45
C LEU A 14 14.00 28.03 20.79
N HIS A 15 14.92 28.83 21.30
CA HIS A 15 16.31 28.85 20.83
C HIS A 15 16.99 27.49 21.01
N GLU A 16 16.91 26.89 22.19
CA GLU A 16 17.44 25.53 22.45
C GLU A 16 16.93 24.52 21.43
N VAL A 17 15.60 24.46 21.20
CA VAL A 17 14.98 23.48 20.30
C VAL A 17 15.30 23.76 18.83
N GLN A 18 15.29 25.04 18.42
CA GLN A 18 15.44 25.39 16.99
C GLN A 18 16.89 25.55 16.55
N VAL A 19 17.81 25.83 17.46
CA VAL A 19 19.21 26.07 17.14
C VAL A 19 20.09 24.96 17.68
N GLU A 20 20.07 24.71 18.98
CA GLU A 20 20.99 23.74 19.60
C GLU A 20 20.61 22.29 19.29
N ALA A 21 19.31 21.94 19.41
CA ALA A 21 18.82 20.59 19.14
C ALA A 21 18.28 20.41 17.71
N ALA A 22 18.39 21.42 16.84
CA ALA A 22 17.85 21.39 15.48
C ALA A 22 18.32 20.18 14.65
N ALA A 23 19.59 19.82 14.77
CA ALA A 23 20.17 18.70 14.04
C ALA A 23 19.53 17.37 14.45
N ASP A 24 19.31 17.15 15.74
CA ASP A 24 18.72 15.94 16.28
C ASP A 24 17.23 15.81 15.90
N TYR A 25 16.50 16.90 16.01
CA TYR A 25 15.08 16.93 15.61
C TYR A 25 14.90 16.75 14.10
N ASN A 26 15.74 17.36 13.27
CA ASN A 26 15.73 17.16 11.82
C ASN A 26 16.09 15.71 11.45
N TYR A 27 17.08 15.14 12.11
CA TYR A 27 17.45 13.73 11.92
C TYR A 27 16.33 12.78 12.34
N ALA A 28 15.69 13.02 13.48
CA ALA A 28 14.55 12.24 13.95
C ALA A 28 13.35 12.37 12.99
N SER A 29 13.03 13.58 12.53
CA SER A 29 11.98 13.87 11.56
C SER A 29 12.24 13.17 10.22
N ALA A 30 13.46 13.24 9.70
CA ALA A 30 13.82 12.55 8.46
C ALA A 30 13.66 11.02 8.58
N ARG A 31 14.02 10.44 9.72
CA ARG A 31 13.82 8.99 9.98
C ARG A 31 12.35 8.60 10.12
N GLN A 32 11.51 9.46 10.67
CA GLN A 32 10.07 9.24 10.75
C GLN A 32 9.40 9.36 9.39
N SER A 33 9.90 10.23 8.52
CA SER A 33 9.36 10.48 7.18
C SER A 33 9.79 9.44 6.15
N VAL A 34 10.94 8.76 6.38
CA VAL A 34 11.47 7.75 5.45
C VAL A 34 10.97 6.37 5.87
N ARG A 35 10.13 5.81 5.03
CA ARG A 35 9.65 4.45 5.20
C ARG A 35 10.32 3.55 4.17
N ARG A 36 11.02 2.52 4.63
CA ARG A 36 11.56 1.48 3.76
C ARG A 36 10.47 0.48 3.43
N VAL A 37 9.93 0.56 2.22
CA VAL A 37 9.05 -0.47 1.67
C VAL A 37 9.93 -1.50 0.95
N ARG A 38 9.84 -2.79 1.34
CA ARG A 38 10.48 -3.86 0.57
C ARG A 38 9.69 -4.07 -0.70
N ILE A 39 10.30 -3.71 -1.82
CA ILE A 39 9.79 -4.11 -3.14
C ILE A 39 10.42 -5.46 -3.43
N GLY A 40 9.57 -6.49 -3.55
CA GLY A 40 10.03 -7.82 -3.97
C GLY A 40 10.64 -7.72 -5.38
N GLY A 41 11.84 -8.26 -5.57
CA GLY A 41 12.44 -8.32 -6.90
C GLY A 41 11.68 -9.28 -7.82
N ALA A 42 11.73 -9.00 -9.13
CA ALA A 42 11.21 -9.89 -10.15
C ALA A 42 11.85 -11.29 -10.04
N ARG A 43 11.01 -12.32 -10.08
CA ARG A 43 11.54 -13.69 -10.04
C ARG A 43 12.07 -14.10 -11.41
N GLY A 44 13.17 -14.83 -11.45
CA GLY A 44 13.72 -15.38 -12.69
C GLY A 44 12.77 -16.41 -13.33
N ARG A 45 12.91 -16.59 -14.64
CA ARG A 45 12.29 -17.71 -15.38
C ARG A 45 12.88 -19.03 -14.94
N ILE A 46 12.07 -20.08 -14.95
CA ILE A 46 12.54 -21.45 -14.76
C ILE A 46 12.37 -22.18 -16.10
N LEU A 47 13.47 -22.73 -16.59
CA LEU A 47 13.51 -23.43 -17.87
C LEU A 47 13.85 -24.90 -17.65
N ASP A 48 13.43 -25.77 -18.55
CA ASP A 48 13.89 -27.14 -18.62
C ASP A 48 15.29 -27.22 -19.32
N ARG A 49 15.88 -28.39 -19.36
CA ARG A 49 17.18 -28.64 -20.03
C ARG A 49 17.16 -28.30 -21.53
N ASN A 50 15.99 -28.19 -22.14
CA ASN A 50 15.83 -27.89 -23.57
C ASN A 50 15.47 -26.41 -23.79
N GLY A 51 15.53 -25.57 -22.74
CA GLY A 51 15.18 -24.14 -22.80
C GLY A 51 13.68 -23.83 -22.81
N ARG A 52 12.80 -24.83 -22.53
CA ARG A 52 11.37 -24.62 -22.51
C ARG A 52 10.95 -24.01 -21.19
N VAL A 53 10.09 -22.99 -21.21
CA VAL A 53 9.62 -22.29 -20.02
C VAL A 53 8.72 -23.20 -19.19
N LEU A 54 9.10 -23.40 -17.92
CA LEU A 54 8.32 -24.10 -16.89
C LEU A 54 7.60 -23.13 -15.97
N ALA A 55 8.22 -21.99 -15.67
CA ALA A 55 7.61 -20.93 -14.90
C ALA A 55 8.11 -19.56 -15.37
N ASP A 56 7.21 -18.62 -15.54
CA ASP A 56 7.48 -17.25 -15.98
C ASP A 56 6.70 -16.26 -15.10
N ASN A 57 6.92 -14.97 -15.33
CA ASN A 57 6.17 -13.91 -14.69
C ASN A 57 5.32 -13.18 -15.73
N ARG A 58 4.12 -12.80 -15.33
CA ARG A 58 3.24 -11.94 -16.11
C ARG A 58 2.98 -10.67 -15.32
N THR A 59 3.07 -9.54 -15.98
CA THR A 59 2.60 -8.28 -15.42
C THR A 59 1.10 -8.34 -15.16
N SER A 60 0.71 -7.96 -13.97
CA SER A 60 -0.66 -7.90 -13.52
C SER A 60 -0.94 -6.53 -12.90
N LEU A 61 -2.06 -5.94 -13.24
CA LEU A 61 -2.51 -4.68 -12.65
C LEU A 61 -3.44 -4.95 -11.48
N SER A 62 -3.19 -4.25 -10.38
CA SER A 62 -3.99 -4.35 -9.16
C SER A 62 -4.44 -2.97 -8.73
N LEU A 63 -5.63 -2.87 -8.17
CA LEU A 63 -6.12 -1.63 -7.57
C LEU A 63 -5.89 -1.68 -6.07
N VAL A 64 -5.19 -0.67 -5.57
CA VAL A 64 -4.82 -0.55 -4.16
C VAL A 64 -5.48 0.67 -3.53
N CYS A 65 -5.81 0.53 -2.26
CA CYS A 65 -6.38 1.58 -1.43
C CYS A 65 -5.35 2.05 -0.41
N HIS A 66 -5.12 3.36 -0.34
CA HIS A 66 -4.19 4.00 0.59
C HIS A 66 -4.91 4.45 1.86
N PRO A 67 -4.68 3.82 3.01
CA PRO A 67 -5.40 4.14 4.26
C PRO A 67 -5.23 5.59 4.71
N SER A 68 -4.12 6.22 4.37
CA SER A 68 -3.81 7.61 4.74
C SER A 68 -4.83 8.63 4.24
N PHE A 69 -5.50 8.36 3.12
CA PHE A 69 -6.55 9.25 2.59
C PHE A 69 -7.87 9.18 3.36
N PHE A 70 -8.09 8.09 4.09
CA PHE A 70 -9.34 7.83 4.81
C PHE A 70 -9.22 8.04 6.32
N GLN A 71 -8.08 8.55 6.78
CA GLN A 71 -7.75 8.68 8.19
C GLN A 71 -8.80 9.49 8.96
N GLN A 72 -9.35 8.90 10.01
CA GLN A 72 -10.30 9.49 10.94
C GLN A 72 -9.71 9.52 12.35
N ARG A 73 -10.42 10.16 13.26
CA ARG A 73 -10.03 10.25 14.67
C ARG A 73 -9.99 8.87 15.35
N THR A 74 -10.80 7.93 14.87
CA THR A 74 -10.87 6.56 15.36
C THR A 74 -10.52 5.58 14.23
N TRP A 75 -9.97 4.41 14.59
CA TRP A 75 -9.66 3.37 13.63
C TRP A 75 -10.91 2.76 13.00
N GLU A 76 -12.04 2.66 13.78
CA GLU A 76 -13.34 2.21 13.28
C GLU A 76 -13.88 3.16 12.20
N GLY A 77 -13.79 4.46 12.44
CA GLY A 77 -14.19 5.48 11.47
C GLY A 77 -13.37 5.41 10.19
N THR A 78 -12.07 5.20 10.31
CA THR A 78 -11.17 5.00 9.16
C THR A 78 -11.57 3.75 8.37
N ALA A 79 -11.80 2.63 9.04
CA ALA A 79 -12.20 1.38 8.40
C ALA A 79 -13.60 1.47 7.74
N ALA A 80 -14.52 2.19 8.34
CA ALA A 80 -15.86 2.42 7.77
C ALA A 80 -15.78 3.24 6.48
N ARG A 81 -15.03 4.34 6.48
CA ARG A 81 -14.82 5.15 5.26
C ARG A 81 -14.10 4.41 4.16
N MET A 82 -13.08 3.62 4.50
CA MET A 82 -12.41 2.77 3.52
C MET A 82 -13.37 1.80 2.87
N ARG A 83 -14.26 1.16 3.64
CA ARG A 83 -15.28 0.23 3.10
C ARG A 83 -16.23 0.92 2.14
N GLU A 84 -16.80 2.04 2.54
CA GLU A 84 -17.71 2.82 1.70
C GLU A 84 -17.03 3.18 0.37
N ALA A 85 -15.79 3.65 0.42
CA ALA A 85 -15.02 3.97 -0.78
C ALA A 85 -14.72 2.72 -1.64
N ILE A 86 -14.38 1.59 -1.02
CA ILE A 86 -14.14 0.32 -1.71
C ILE A 86 -15.42 -0.16 -2.41
N GLU A 87 -16.57 -0.08 -1.76
CA GLU A 87 -17.86 -0.43 -2.36
C GLU A 87 -18.19 0.48 -3.55
N GLY A 88 -17.96 1.79 -3.41
CA GLY A 88 -18.15 2.76 -4.49
C GLY A 88 -17.29 2.43 -5.73
N VAL A 89 -16.02 2.11 -5.52
CA VAL A 89 -15.13 1.67 -6.62
C VAL A 89 -15.60 0.35 -7.21
N GLY A 90 -16.04 -0.60 -6.38
CA GLY A 90 -16.58 -1.89 -6.82
C GLY A 90 -17.76 -1.75 -7.78
N LEU A 91 -18.65 -0.79 -7.53
CA LEU A 91 -19.76 -0.46 -8.43
C LEU A 91 -19.28 0.09 -9.78
N VAL A 92 -18.22 0.91 -9.78
CA VAL A 92 -17.66 1.50 -11.02
C VAL A 92 -17.00 0.44 -11.88
N ILE A 93 -16.16 -0.40 -11.28
CA ILE A 93 -15.46 -1.46 -12.04
C ILE A 93 -16.37 -2.65 -12.38
N GLY A 94 -17.52 -2.78 -11.71
CA GLY A 94 -18.47 -3.87 -11.92
C GLY A 94 -18.05 -5.18 -11.27
N ARG A 95 -17.16 -5.14 -10.25
CA ARG A 95 -16.68 -6.32 -9.53
C ARG A 95 -16.67 -6.09 -8.02
N PRO A 96 -17.23 -7.03 -7.21
CA PRO A 96 -17.15 -6.91 -5.76
C PRO A 96 -15.69 -6.94 -5.28
N ALA A 97 -15.44 -6.29 -4.15
CA ALA A 97 -14.11 -6.28 -3.55
C ALA A 97 -13.67 -7.69 -3.13
N SER A 98 -12.40 -8.01 -3.35
CA SER A 98 -11.80 -9.27 -2.91
C SER A 98 -11.41 -9.28 -1.43
N VAL A 99 -11.50 -8.13 -0.75
CA VAL A 99 -11.15 -7.96 0.65
C VAL A 99 -12.38 -8.01 1.54
N THR A 100 -12.26 -8.69 2.67
CA THR A 100 -13.31 -8.76 3.69
C THR A 100 -13.18 -7.60 4.68
N ASP A 101 -14.28 -7.28 5.38
CA ASP A 101 -14.30 -6.30 6.47
C ASP A 101 -13.24 -6.57 7.54
N ALA A 102 -13.02 -7.84 7.86
CA ALA A 102 -12.00 -8.24 8.82
C ALA A 102 -10.59 -7.92 8.33
N MET A 103 -10.33 -8.02 7.03
CA MET A 103 -9.03 -7.65 6.43
C MET A 103 -8.81 -6.15 6.47
N VAL A 104 -9.83 -5.35 6.13
CA VAL A 104 -9.76 -3.88 6.20
C VAL A 104 -9.49 -3.45 7.63
N ARG A 105 -10.26 -3.95 8.60
CA ARG A 105 -10.08 -3.64 10.03
C ARG A 105 -8.68 -3.99 10.51
N ARG A 106 -8.20 -5.20 10.23
CA ARG A 106 -6.85 -5.65 10.62
C ARG A 106 -5.77 -4.77 10.01
N HIS A 107 -5.96 -4.33 8.76
CA HIS A 107 -5.01 -3.48 8.07
C HIS A 107 -4.91 -2.10 8.72
N VAL A 108 -6.05 -1.50 9.06
CA VAL A 108 -6.15 -0.20 9.73
C VAL A 108 -5.65 -0.29 11.18
N ASP A 109 -6.08 -1.32 11.94
CA ASP A 109 -5.70 -1.52 13.35
C ASP A 109 -4.18 -1.66 13.53
N ARG A 110 -3.53 -2.36 12.61
CA ARG A 110 -2.06 -2.49 12.61
C ARG A 110 -1.33 -1.25 12.13
N LEU A 111 -2.05 -0.16 11.84
CA LEU A 111 -1.50 1.09 11.32
C LEU A 111 -0.55 0.84 10.13
N LEU A 112 -0.88 -0.11 9.29
CA LEU A 112 -0.06 -0.44 8.14
C LEU A 112 -0.17 0.70 7.12
N PRO A 113 0.91 1.42 6.87
CA PRO A 113 0.93 2.52 5.91
C PRO A 113 1.10 2.04 4.48
N VAL A 114 1.19 0.72 4.33
CA VAL A 114 1.28 0.05 3.04
C VAL A 114 -0.11 0.08 2.41
N PRO A 115 -0.23 0.34 1.11
CA PRO A 115 -1.50 0.26 0.41
C PRO A 115 -2.13 -1.12 0.55
N LEU A 116 -3.45 -1.15 0.77
CA LEU A 116 -4.22 -2.39 0.80
C LEU A 116 -4.60 -2.77 -0.64
N THR A 117 -4.15 -3.92 -1.11
CA THR A 117 -4.58 -4.43 -2.42
C THR A 117 -6.02 -4.91 -2.32
N VAL A 118 -6.93 -4.27 -3.04
CA VAL A 118 -8.37 -4.56 -3.01
C VAL A 118 -8.78 -5.46 -4.17
N TRP A 119 -8.33 -5.17 -5.39
CA TRP A 119 -8.55 -6.00 -6.57
C TRP A 119 -7.23 -6.37 -7.23
N ARG A 120 -7.10 -7.63 -7.58
CA ARG A 120 -5.96 -8.15 -8.33
C ARG A 120 -6.40 -8.52 -9.73
N ASN A 121 -5.45 -8.52 -10.65
CA ASN A 121 -5.66 -8.97 -12.04
C ASN A 121 -6.82 -8.23 -12.71
N LEU A 122 -6.74 -6.87 -12.72
CA LEU A 122 -7.74 -6.08 -13.44
C LEU A 122 -7.63 -6.37 -14.93
N ASP A 123 -8.78 -6.56 -15.56
CA ASP A 123 -8.86 -6.57 -17.01
C ASP A 123 -8.82 -5.15 -17.58
N ALA A 124 -8.63 -5.06 -18.91
CA ALA A 124 -8.53 -3.76 -19.59
C ALA A 124 -9.81 -2.92 -19.45
N GLY A 125 -10.99 -3.57 -19.40
CA GLY A 125 -12.28 -2.89 -19.25
C GLY A 125 -12.48 -2.37 -17.82
N GLU A 126 -12.11 -3.14 -16.81
CA GLU A 126 -12.13 -2.74 -15.39
C GLU A 126 -11.20 -1.54 -15.16
N LEU A 127 -9.99 -1.64 -15.72
CA LEU A 127 -9.00 -0.56 -15.65
C LEU A 127 -9.53 0.72 -16.31
N ALA A 128 -10.07 0.64 -17.50
CA ALA A 128 -10.62 1.78 -18.22
C ALA A 128 -11.73 2.47 -17.41
N ARG A 129 -12.70 1.70 -16.90
CA ARG A 129 -13.79 2.23 -16.06
C ARG A 129 -13.30 2.93 -14.81
N PHE A 130 -12.25 2.41 -14.19
CA PHE A 130 -11.63 3.07 -13.02
C PHE A 130 -10.92 4.37 -13.45
N CYS A 131 -10.06 4.34 -14.48
CA CYS A 131 -9.29 5.50 -14.94
C CYS A 131 -10.19 6.66 -15.39
N GLU A 132 -11.35 6.38 -15.99
CA GLU A 132 -12.34 7.41 -16.35
C GLU A 132 -12.89 8.17 -15.14
N ARG A 133 -12.87 7.56 -13.96
CA ARG A 133 -13.42 8.11 -12.72
C ARG A 133 -12.40 8.22 -11.58
N GLU A 134 -11.12 8.06 -11.86
CA GLU A 134 -10.05 8.09 -10.87
C GLU A 134 -10.11 9.34 -9.98
N ALA A 135 -10.37 10.50 -10.58
CA ALA A 135 -10.50 11.77 -9.86
C ALA A 135 -11.61 11.78 -8.79
N SER A 136 -12.62 10.90 -8.93
CA SER A 136 -13.73 10.77 -7.96
C SER A 136 -13.38 9.87 -6.78
N PHE A 137 -12.28 9.14 -6.84
CA PHE A 137 -11.86 8.17 -5.82
C PHE A 137 -10.45 8.45 -5.30
N PRO A 138 -10.25 9.58 -4.60
CA PRO A 138 -8.96 9.88 -4.00
C PRO A 138 -8.58 8.78 -2.99
N GLY A 139 -7.33 8.38 -3.01
CA GLY A 139 -6.83 7.32 -2.15
C GLY A 139 -6.81 5.92 -2.80
N PHE A 140 -7.21 5.80 -4.06
CA PHE A 140 -6.98 4.60 -4.86
C PHE A 140 -5.92 4.86 -5.92
N SER A 141 -5.14 3.84 -6.23
CA SER A 141 -4.18 3.89 -7.33
C SER A 141 -4.02 2.52 -7.97
N VAL A 142 -3.63 2.52 -9.24
CA VAL A 142 -3.27 1.30 -9.95
C VAL A 142 -1.81 0.97 -9.64
N GLN A 143 -1.55 -0.26 -9.25
CA GLN A 143 -0.23 -0.78 -8.99
C GLN A 143 0.07 -1.97 -9.90
N GLU A 144 1.24 -1.94 -10.51
CA GLU A 144 1.76 -3.04 -11.29
C GLU A 144 2.40 -4.07 -10.36
N ASN A 145 2.02 -5.33 -10.53
CA ASN A 145 2.56 -6.45 -9.79
C ASN A 145 2.95 -7.57 -10.77
N GLU A 146 3.87 -8.40 -10.35
CA GLU A 146 4.23 -9.61 -11.08
C GLU A 146 3.46 -10.82 -10.54
N GLU A 147 2.78 -11.51 -11.44
CA GLU A 147 2.10 -12.77 -11.17
C GLU A 147 2.91 -13.92 -11.74
N ARG A 148 3.17 -14.92 -10.91
CA ARG A 148 3.84 -16.14 -11.37
C ARG A 148 2.89 -17.00 -12.18
N ILE A 149 3.28 -17.32 -13.40
CA ILE A 149 2.52 -18.20 -14.29
C ILE A 149 3.31 -19.49 -14.55
N TYR A 150 2.54 -20.57 -14.72
CA TYR A 150 3.04 -21.90 -15.05
C TYR A 150 2.43 -22.33 -16.37
N PRO A 151 3.09 -22.07 -17.52
CA PRO A 151 2.51 -22.32 -18.85
C PRO A 151 2.12 -23.77 -19.11
N ARG A 152 2.69 -24.70 -18.32
CA ARG A 152 2.42 -26.15 -18.41
C ARG A 152 1.53 -26.67 -17.28
N GLY A 153 0.82 -25.78 -16.57
CA GLY A 153 -0.08 -26.17 -15.49
C GLY A 153 0.64 -26.93 -14.38
N GLU A 154 0.13 -28.11 -14.06
CA GLU A 154 0.63 -28.94 -12.96
C GLU A 154 1.92 -29.70 -13.27
N PHE A 155 2.45 -29.57 -14.49
CA PHE A 155 3.66 -30.29 -14.88
C PHE A 155 4.84 -29.91 -13.96
N ALA A 156 5.46 -30.94 -13.38
CA ALA A 156 6.58 -30.81 -12.44
C ALA A 156 6.27 -29.98 -11.17
N ALA A 157 5.00 -29.88 -10.76
CA ALA A 157 4.57 -29.09 -9.59
C ALA A 157 5.32 -29.50 -8.31
N HIS A 158 5.62 -30.78 -8.12
CA HIS A 158 6.38 -31.31 -6.99
C HIS A 158 7.85 -30.84 -6.94
N VAL A 159 8.41 -30.44 -8.09
CA VAL A 159 9.78 -29.90 -8.19
C VAL A 159 9.78 -28.37 -8.11
N LEU A 160 8.82 -27.73 -8.81
CA LEU A 160 8.71 -26.28 -8.90
C LEU A 160 8.16 -25.66 -7.61
N GLY A 161 7.37 -26.42 -6.85
CA GLY A 161 6.66 -25.93 -5.69
C GLY A 161 5.58 -24.93 -6.08
N TRP A 162 5.05 -24.22 -5.08
CA TRP A 162 4.09 -23.15 -5.27
C TRP A 162 4.57 -21.87 -4.59
N VAL A 163 4.05 -20.75 -5.04
CA VAL A 163 4.38 -19.45 -4.50
C VAL A 163 3.18 -18.91 -3.76
N GLY A 164 3.29 -18.81 -2.42
CA GLY A 164 2.32 -18.10 -1.61
C GLY A 164 2.51 -16.59 -1.71
N SER A 165 1.41 -15.84 -1.60
CA SER A 165 1.51 -14.40 -1.37
C SER A 165 1.95 -14.17 0.08
N THR A 166 3.11 -13.54 0.25
CA THR A 166 3.50 -13.00 1.56
C THR A 166 2.64 -11.77 1.82
N ILE A 167 1.77 -11.85 2.82
CA ILE A 167 0.96 -10.73 3.33
C ILE A 167 1.83 -9.84 4.20
#